data_38429d030d7942169fc427be1dd48e04
#
_entry.id   38429d030d7942169fc427be1dd48e04
#
_cell.length_a   1.000
_cell.length_b   1.000
_cell.length_c   1.000
_cell.angle_alpha   90.00
_cell.angle_beta   90.00
_cell.angle_gamma   90.00
#
_symmetry.space_group_name_H-M   'P 1'
#
loop_
_entity.id
_entity.type
_entity.pdbx_description
1 polymer ?
#
loop_
_entity_poly.entity_id
_entity_poly.type
_entity_poly.pdbx_seq_one_letter_code
_entity_poly.pdbx_strand_id
1 'polypeptide(L)'
;VLFTTPTPLTFTTAFPGLPSAARPGAEDFRRRARHFKASLRRKAQLRKAAEVIPHLPGPGESLHALLTGYFDFALVLTCVLRSRPVPCEHARIATLSFGPKNTQEIAHWLDEGLVQQVTLLCADFMAKASPKVYQGAVKELAQQRAQTVGSARCHAKVVTLAFTDGLRLVFEGSANLRTNRNMENLCVVNDPGLHDWHAQWIDAKVREHEVEQS
;
A
#
# COMPACT_ATOMS: atom_id res chain seq x y z
N VAL A 1 -2.33 -5.31 -62.61
CA VAL A 1 -3.15 -4.85 -61.49
C VAL A 1 -2.45 -3.63 -60.90
N LEU A 2 -3.00 -2.44 -61.20
CA LEU A 2 -2.50 -1.15 -60.76
C LEU A 2 -3.05 -0.87 -59.33
N PHE A 3 -2.16 -0.77 -58.33
CA PHE A 3 -2.54 -0.30 -56.99
C PHE A 3 -2.59 1.24 -56.99
N THR A 4 -3.79 1.79 -56.88
CA THR A 4 -4.02 3.21 -56.62
C THR A 4 -3.78 3.51 -55.13
N THR A 5 -2.87 4.41 -54.84
CA THR A 5 -2.63 4.96 -53.49
C THR A 5 -3.83 5.79 -53.04
N PRO A 6 -4.36 5.60 -51.81
CA PRO A 6 -5.47 6.41 -51.33
C PRO A 6 -5.01 7.84 -51.01
N THR A 7 -5.75 8.81 -51.50
CA THR A 7 -5.61 10.23 -51.22
C THR A 7 -5.79 10.49 -49.70
N PRO A 8 -4.92 11.30 -49.05
CA PRO A 8 -5.11 11.61 -47.65
C PRO A 8 -6.35 12.50 -47.45
N LEU A 9 -7.28 12.05 -46.62
CA LEU A 9 -8.44 12.83 -46.17
C LEU A 9 -7.98 14.00 -45.29
N THR A 10 -8.02 15.20 -45.83
CA THR A 10 -7.87 16.46 -45.07
C THR A 10 -9.22 16.78 -44.40
N PHE A 11 -9.33 16.48 -43.11
CA PHE A 11 -10.45 16.96 -42.31
C PHE A 11 -10.19 18.41 -41.88
N THR A 12 -10.74 19.37 -42.59
CA THR A 12 -10.86 20.76 -42.16
C THR A 12 -12.27 20.94 -41.60
N THR A 13 -12.47 20.68 -40.33
CA THR A 13 -13.64 21.15 -39.59
C THR A 13 -13.23 22.19 -38.57
N ALA A 14 -13.26 23.46 -39.00
CA ALA A 14 -13.29 24.56 -38.04
C ALA A 14 -14.69 24.58 -37.42
N PHE A 15 -14.82 24.23 -36.15
CA PHE A 15 -15.97 24.51 -35.31
C PHE A 15 -15.88 25.95 -34.83
N PRO A 16 -16.76 26.88 -35.28
CA PRO A 16 -16.77 28.24 -34.73
C PRO A 16 -17.41 28.19 -33.35
N GLY A 17 -16.68 28.60 -32.32
CA GLY A 17 -17.24 28.92 -31.02
C GLY A 17 -16.64 28.20 -29.79
N LEU A 18 -15.61 27.38 -29.92
CA LEU A 18 -14.91 26.89 -28.74
C LEU A 18 -13.75 27.85 -28.39
N PRO A 19 -13.64 28.29 -27.10
CA PRO A 19 -12.49 29.08 -26.67
C PRO A 19 -11.21 28.30 -26.95
N SER A 20 -10.22 28.95 -27.54
CA SER A 20 -8.90 28.39 -27.80
C SER A 20 -8.29 27.91 -26.47
N ALA A 21 -8.47 26.64 -26.11
CA ALA A 21 -7.73 26.06 -25.04
C ALA A 21 -6.25 26.06 -25.44
N ALA A 22 -5.43 26.83 -24.72
CA ALA A 22 -3.99 26.87 -24.91
C ALA A 22 -3.47 25.44 -25.04
N ARG A 23 -2.74 25.12 -26.12
CA ARG A 23 -2.16 23.78 -26.32
C ARG A 23 -1.26 23.48 -25.13
N PRO A 24 -1.45 22.38 -24.41
CA PRO A 24 -0.59 22.05 -23.28
C PRO A 24 0.86 21.97 -23.77
N GLY A 25 1.76 22.64 -23.07
CA GLY A 25 3.18 22.66 -23.41
C GLY A 25 3.78 21.23 -23.37
N ALA A 26 4.91 21.05 -24.06
CA ALA A 26 5.59 19.74 -24.11
C ALA A 26 5.90 19.13 -22.72
N GLU A 27 6.09 19.95 -21.70
CA GLU A 27 6.24 19.50 -20.30
C GLU A 27 4.96 18.95 -19.70
N ASP A 28 3.80 19.57 -19.95
CA ASP A 28 2.50 19.07 -19.52
C ASP A 28 2.17 17.72 -20.15
N PHE A 29 2.52 17.54 -21.43
CA PHE A 29 2.35 16.26 -22.13
C PHE A 29 3.24 15.18 -21.51
N ARG A 30 4.52 15.48 -21.22
CA ARG A 30 5.46 14.56 -20.57
C ARG A 30 5.03 14.23 -19.14
N ARG A 31 4.45 15.16 -18.41
CA ARG A 31 3.91 14.96 -17.07
C ARG A 31 2.69 14.02 -17.11
N ARG A 32 1.72 14.28 -18.00
CA ARG A 32 0.54 13.43 -18.21
C ARG A 32 0.93 12.01 -18.64
N ALA A 33 1.87 11.86 -19.57
CA ALA A 33 2.37 10.55 -20.01
C ALA A 33 3.06 9.78 -18.88
N ARG A 34 3.81 10.45 -17.98
CA ARG A 34 4.42 9.82 -16.79
C ARG A 34 3.36 9.36 -15.79
N HIS A 35 2.34 10.17 -15.52
CA HIS A 35 1.22 9.80 -14.66
C HIS A 35 0.43 8.62 -15.21
N PHE A 36 0.15 8.61 -16.50
CA PHE A 36 -0.54 7.50 -17.16
C PHE A 36 0.24 6.18 -17.06
N LYS A 37 1.55 6.20 -17.35
CA LYS A 37 2.43 5.02 -17.19
C LYS A 37 2.49 4.53 -15.74
N ALA A 38 2.55 5.43 -14.76
CA ALA A 38 2.54 5.07 -13.34
C ALA A 38 1.21 4.42 -12.93
N SER A 39 0.08 4.96 -13.40
CA SER A 39 -1.25 4.39 -13.16
C SER A 39 -1.41 3.00 -13.77
N LEU A 40 -0.96 2.78 -15.01
CA LEU A 40 -0.99 1.47 -15.65
C LEU A 40 -0.14 0.44 -14.91
N ARG A 41 1.07 0.84 -14.48
CA ARG A 41 1.94 -0.03 -13.68
C ARG A 41 1.29 -0.41 -12.35
N ARG A 42 0.70 0.56 -11.64
CA ARG A 42 -0.01 0.30 -10.39
C ARG A 42 -1.18 -0.66 -10.58
N LYS A 43 -1.99 -0.49 -11.64
CA LYS A 43 -3.08 -1.41 -11.98
C LYS A 43 -2.58 -2.84 -12.25
N ALA A 44 -1.48 -2.99 -12.98
CA ALA A 44 -0.88 -4.31 -13.24
C ALA A 44 -0.33 -4.96 -11.95
N GLN A 45 0.28 -4.17 -11.07
CA GLN A 45 0.78 -4.64 -9.77
C GLN A 45 -0.37 -5.05 -8.84
N LEU A 46 -1.47 -4.28 -8.78
CA LEU A 46 -2.67 -4.65 -8.02
C LEU A 46 -3.31 -5.95 -8.52
N ARG A 47 -3.37 -6.18 -9.84
CA ARG A 47 -3.84 -7.47 -10.38
C ARG A 47 -3.02 -8.63 -9.88
N LYS A 48 -1.68 -8.56 -9.97
CA LYS A 48 -0.79 -9.59 -9.45
C LYS A 48 -0.92 -9.76 -7.93
N ALA A 49 -1.09 -8.67 -7.19
CA ALA A 49 -1.27 -8.72 -5.75
C ALA A 49 -2.58 -9.42 -5.35
N ALA A 50 -3.65 -9.21 -6.11
CA ALA A 50 -4.94 -9.88 -5.89
C ALA A 50 -4.88 -11.41 -6.13
N GLU A 51 -3.95 -11.88 -6.98
CA GLU A 51 -3.76 -13.31 -7.25
C GLU A 51 -3.09 -14.04 -6.07
N VAL A 52 -2.41 -13.31 -5.17
CA VAL A 52 -1.69 -13.89 -4.02
C VAL A 52 -2.64 -14.42 -2.97
N ILE A 53 -3.74 -13.71 -2.73
CA ILE A 53 -4.77 -14.08 -1.76
C ILE A 53 -6.10 -14.18 -2.51
N PRO A 54 -6.36 -15.33 -3.15
CA PRO A 54 -7.56 -15.51 -3.98
C PRO A 54 -8.85 -15.53 -3.15
N HIS A 55 -8.75 -15.90 -1.88
CA HIS A 55 -9.83 -15.86 -0.89
C HIS A 55 -9.24 -15.66 0.49
N LEU A 56 -10.01 -15.09 1.41
CA LEU A 56 -9.62 -14.97 2.81
C LEU A 56 -9.87 -16.31 3.54
N PRO A 57 -9.00 -16.67 4.50
CA PRO A 57 -9.21 -17.86 5.31
C PRO A 57 -10.47 -17.73 6.17
N GLY A 58 -11.22 -18.83 6.31
CA GLY A 58 -12.33 -18.95 7.25
C GLY A 58 -11.85 -18.93 8.71
N PRO A 59 -12.76 -18.86 9.70
CA PRO A 59 -12.41 -18.85 11.11
C PRO A 59 -11.54 -20.05 11.50
N GLY A 60 -10.38 -19.79 12.11
CA GLY A 60 -9.40 -20.81 12.49
C GLY A 60 -8.59 -21.40 11.33
N GLU A 61 -8.77 -20.92 10.11
CA GLU A 61 -8.01 -21.36 8.93
C GLU A 61 -6.79 -20.47 8.69
N SER A 62 -5.81 -21.04 7.98
CA SER A 62 -4.66 -20.31 7.46
C SER A 62 -4.47 -20.54 5.95
N LEU A 63 -3.99 -19.52 5.26
CA LEU A 63 -3.58 -19.56 3.87
C LEU A 63 -2.08 -19.30 3.79
N HIS A 64 -1.34 -20.16 3.11
CA HIS A 64 0.09 -20.00 2.90
C HIS A 64 0.37 -19.66 1.43
N ALA A 65 1.20 -18.66 1.19
CA ALA A 65 1.58 -18.21 -0.14
C ALA A 65 3.08 -17.96 -0.26
N LEU A 66 3.62 -18.15 -1.46
CA LEU A 66 4.97 -17.69 -1.82
C LEU A 66 4.85 -16.45 -2.70
N LEU A 67 5.50 -15.39 -2.26
CA LEU A 67 5.59 -14.13 -2.98
C LEU A 67 6.84 -14.15 -3.83
N THR A 68 6.69 -14.11 -5.16
CA THR A 68 7.82 -14.19 -6.09
C THR A 68 7.86 -12.99 -7.03
N GLY A 69 9.07 -12.55 -7.40
CA GLY A 69 9.26 -11.47 -8.35
C GLY A 69 9.17 -10.07 -7.73
N TYR A 70 8.84 -9.07 -8.54
CA TYR A 70 8.62 -7.69 -8.06
C TYR A 70 7.30 -7.59 -7.33
N PHE A 71 7.39 -7.68 -6.02
CA PHE A 71 6.24 -7.72 -5.16
C PHE A 71 6.26 -6.55 -4.16
N ASP A 72 5.13 -5.89 -4.00
CA ASP A 72 4.92 -4.85 -2.99
C ASP A 72 3.84 -5.35 -2.03
N PHE A 73 4.24 -5.69 -0.80
CA PHE A 73 3.33 -6.28 0.17
C PHE A 73 2.19 -5.32 0.57
N ALA A 74 2.44 -4.01 0.57
CA ALA A 74 1.38 -3.04 0.83
C ALA A 74 0.24 -3.12 -0.20
N LEU A 75 0.54 -3.49 -1.47
CA LEU A 75 -0.50 -3.67 -2.48
C LEU A 75 -1.35 -4.93 -2.26
N VAL A 76 -0.78 -5.99 -1.65
CA VAL A 76 -1.57 -7.17 -1.24
C VAL A 76 -2.57 -6.77 -0.16
N LEU A 77 -2.10 -6.05 0.84
CA LEU A 77 -2.97 -5.51 1.90
C LEU A 77 -4.06 -4.61 1.30
N THR A 78 -3.72 -3.75 0.32
CA THR A 78 -4.71 -2.93 -0.41
C THR A 78 -5.78 -3.80 -1.08
N CYS A 79 -5.40 -4.91 -1.72
CA CYS A 79 -6.37 -5.82 -2.34
C CYS A 79 -7.29 -6.46 -1.30
N VAL A 80 -6.73 -6.88 -0.16
CA VAL A 80 -7.52 -7.44 0.95
C VAL A 80 -8.49 -6.39 1.50
N LEU A 81 -8.02 -5.18 1.80
CA LEU A 81 -8.87 -4.10 2.31
C LEU A 81 -10.01 -3.77 1.35
N ARG A 82 -9.73 -3.68 0.05
CA ARG A 82 -10.75 -3.40 -0.99
C ARG A 82 -11.70 -4.56 -1.28
N SER A 83 -11.34 -5.78 -0.93
CA SER A 83 -12.20 -6.95 -1.09
C SER A 83 -13.32 -7.00 -0.04
N ARG A 84 -13.23 -6.19 1.02
CA ARG A 84 -14.20 -6.15 2.09
C ARG A 84 -15.26 -5.06 1.87
N PRO A 85 -16.53 -5.35 2.17
CA PRO A 85 -17.61 -4.35 2.09
C PRO A 85 -17.62 -3.39 3.29
N VAL A 86 -16.82 -3.68 4.33
CA VAL A 86 -16.72 -2.91 5.58
C VAL A 86 -15.28 -2.44 5.79
N PRO A 87 -15.08 -1.30 6.45
CA PRO A 87 -13.74 -0.78 6.72
C PRO A 87 -12.99 -1.63 7.75
N CYS A 88 -11.67 -1.58 7.66
CA CYS A 88 -10.78 -2.03 8.72
C CYS A 88 -10.76 -0.97 9.82
N GLU A 89 -11.15 -1.35 11.03
CA GLU A 89 -11.15 -0.50 12.21
C GLU A 89 -9.73 -0.09 12.60
N HIS A 90 -8.82 -1.08 12.62
CA HIS A 90 -7.43 -0.84 12.98
C HIS A 90 -6.48 -1.78 12.22
N ALA A 91 -5.54 -1.20 11.48
CA ALA A 91 -4.41 -1.90 10.88
C ALA A 91 -3.14 -1.64 11.69
N ARG A 92 -2.53 -2.69 12.23
CA ARG A 92 -1.24 -2.62 12.93
C ARG A 92 -0.18 -3.29 12.07
N ILE A 93 0.92 -2.62 11.88
CA ILE A 93 1.98 -3.03 10.95
C ILE A 93 3.31 -3.01 11.69
N ALA A 94 3.92 -4.16 11.89
CA ALA A 94 5.31 -4.30 12.31
C ALA A 94 6.16 -4.73 11.12
N THR A 95 7.20 -3.97 10.77
CA THR A 95 8.04 -4.26 9.61
C THR A 95 9.50 -3.86 9.85
N LEU A 96 10.44 -4.61 9.30
CA LEU A 96 11.85 -4.20 9.33
C LEU A 96 12.06 -2.89 8.55
N SER A 97 11.39 -2.74 7.39
CA SER A 97 11.59 -1.57 6.54
C SER A 97 10.40 -1.30 5.62
N PHE A 98 10.24 -0.04 5.27
CA PHE A 98 9.26 0.45 4.31
C PHE A 98 9.90 1.57 3.45
N GLY A 99 9.15 2.07 2.47
CA GLY A 99 9.59 3.17 1.60
C GLY A 99 8.51 4.25 1.46
N PRO A 100 8.83 5.40 0.83
CA PRO A 100 7.87 6.50 0.68
C PRO A 100 6.56 6.09 -0.03
N LYS A 101 6.63 5.14 -0.97
CA LYS A 101 5.44 4.61 -1.66
C LYS A 101 4.52 3.85 -0.73
N ASN A 102 5.08 3.13 0.25
CA ASN A 102 4.27 2.40 1.23
C ASN A 102 3.59 3.37 2.19
N THR A 103 4.28 4.45 2.60
CA THR A 103 3.65 5.53 3.38
C THR A 103 2.49 6.16 2.61
N GLN A 104 2.67 6.45 1.32
CA GLN A 104 1.59 6.98 0.47
C GLN A 104 0.43 5.97 0.31
N GLU A 105 0.73 4.67 0.18
CA GLU A 105 -0.31 3.65 0.09
C GLU A 105 -1.14 3.57 1.38
N ILE A 106 -0.48 3.62 2.54
CA ILE A 106 -1.18 3.67 3.85
C ILE A 106 -2.02 4.95 3.97
N ALA A 107 -1.49 6.11 3.54
CA ALA A 107 -2.25 7.34 3.51
C ALA A 107 -3.50 7.23 2.62
N HIS A 108 -3.41 6.56 1.47
CA HIS A 108 -4.57 6.29 0.62
C HIS A 108 -5.61 5.37 1.29
N TRP A 109 -5.19 4.38 2.09
CA TRP A 109 -6.15 3.56 2.85
C TRP A 109 -7.00 4.40 3.80
N LEU A 110 -6.37 5.37 4.47
CA LEU A 110 -7.04 6.29 5.38
C LEU A 110 -7.94 7.28 4.61
N ASP A 111 -7.43 7.90 3.56
CA ASP A 111 -8.15 8.89 2.75
C ASP A 111 -9.35 8.28 2.00
N GLU A 112 -9.27 7.00 1.59
CA GLU A 112 -10.36 6.25 0.96
C GLU A 112 -11.34 5.62 1.98
N GLY A 113 -11.08 5.75 3.29
CA GLY A 113 -11.90 5.16 4.34
C GLY A 113 -11.83 3.63 4.41
N LEU A 114 -10.82 3.01 3.79
CA LEU A 114 -10.58 1.56 3.87
C LEU A 114 -10.09 1.14 5.25
N VAL A 115 -9.38 2.04 5.93
CA VAL A 115 -8.85 1.86 7.29
C VAL A 115 -9.15 3.11 8.10
N GLN A 116 -9.61 2.93 9.35
CA GLN A 116 -9.90 4.05 10.24
C GLN A 116 -8.68 4.45 11.07
N GLN A 117 -7.89 3.48 11.52
CA GLN A 117 -6.71 3.70 12.34
C GLN A 117 -5.52 2.84 11.89
N VAL A 118 -4.32 3.41 11.93
CA VAL A 118 -3.07 2.72 11.61
C VAL A 118 -2.05 2.90 12.73
N THR A 119 -1.41 1.80 13.12
CA THR A 119 -0.18 1.79 13.93
C THR A 119 0.94 1.22 13.08
N LEU A 120 2.00 2.01 12.84
CA LEU A 120 3.19 1.59 12.10
C LEU A 120 4.40 1.51 13.02
N LEU A 121 4.90 0.31 13.24
CA LEU A 121 6.14 0.03 13.96
C LEU A 121 7.23 -0.41 12.98
N CYS A 122 8.36 0.29 12.94
CA CYS A 122 9.50 -0.13 12.13
C CYS A 122 10.72 -0.45 12.97
N ALA A 123 11.74 -1.03 12.34
CA ALA A 123 13.00 -1.26 13.04
C ALA A 123 13.77 0.04 13.28
N ASP A 124 14.41 0.19 14.44
CA ASP A 124 15.32 1.30 14.75
C ASP A 124 16.44 1.45 13.74
N PHE A 125 16.95 0.31 13.25
CA PHE A 125 17.94 0.30 12.18
C PHE A 125 17.43 1.06 10.94
N MET A 126 16.19 0.84 10.54
CA MET A 126 15.59 1.52 9.40
C MET A 126 15.43 3.01 9.66
N ALA A 127 14.95 3.39 10.84
CA ALA A 127 14.79 4.79 11.22
C ALA A 127 16.12 5.54 11.21
N LYS A 128 17.21 4.90 11.67
CA LYS A 128 18.57 5.45 11.66
C LYS A 128 19.23 5.46 10.29
N ALA A 129 19.09 4.38 9.51
CA ALA A 129 19.70 4.26 8.18
C ALA A 129 18.97 5.08 7.09
N SER A 130 17.70 5.37 7.28
CA SER A 130 16.86 6.09 6.32
C SER A 130 16.01 7.17 7.01
N PRO A 131 16.62 8.14 7.70
CA PRO A 131 15.89 9.10 8.54
C PRO A 131 14.86 9.92 7.75
N LYS A 132 15.16 10.29 6.49
CA LYS A 132 14.21 11.02 5.64
C LYS A 132 12.94 10.21 5.33
N VAL A 133 13.05 8.89 5.20
CA VAL A 133 11.88 8.03 4.96
C VAL A 133 11.05 7.91 6.23
N TYR A 134 11.70 7.70 7.38
CA TYR A 134 11.04 7.63 8.69
C TYR A 134 10.32 8.94 9.01
N GLN A 135 11.02 10.07 8.94
CA GLN A 135 10.44 11.40 9.18
C GLN A 135 9.30 11.72 8.19
N GLY A 136 9.42 11.26 6.94
CA GLY A 136 8.33 11.36 5.96
C GLY A 136 7.08 10.61 6.40
N ALA A 137 7.22 9.42 6.99
CA ALA A 137 6.09 8.66 7.53
C ALA A 137 5.50 9.32 8.79
N VAL A 138 6.34 9.81 9.70
CA VAL A 138 5.88 10.58 10.88
C VAL A 138 5.07 11.80 10.43
N LYS A 139 5.58 12.58 9.49
CA LYS A 139 4.86 13.74 8.95
C LYS A 139 3.53 13.35 8.32
N GLU A 140 3.54 12.38 7.42
CA GLU A 140 2.39 12.00 6.58
C GLU A 140 1.29 11.29 7.41
N LEU A 141 1.68 10.37 8.29
CA LEU A 141 0.74 9.56 9.04
C LEU A 141 0.44 10.14 10.42
N ALA A 142 1.46 10.47 11.22
CA ALA A 142 1.24 10.92 12.58
C ALA A 142 0.79 12.39 12.64
N GLN A 143 1.51 13.31 11.99
CA GLN A 143 1.22 14.74 12.10
C GLN A 143 0.01 15.17 11.26
N GLN A 144 -0.15 14.62 10.06
CA GLN A 144 -1.25 15.05 9.16
C GLN A 144 -2.54 14.25 9.35
N ARG A 145 -2.47 12.98 9.82
CA ARG A 145 -3.62 12.08 9.94
C ARG A 145 -3.85 11.52 11.33
N ALA A 146 -3.08 11.99 12.33
CA ALA A 146 -3.19 11.56 13.74
C ALA A 146 -3.07 10.02 13.93
N GLN A 147 -2.22 9.39 13.12
CA GLN A 147 -1.92 7.96 13.24
C GLN A 147 -0.67 7.75 14.10
N THR A 148 -0.44 6.51 14.53
CA THR A 148 0.68 6.18 15.38
C THR A 148 1.86 5.64 14.56
N VAL A 149 3.05 6.23 14.73
CA VAL A 149 4.29 5.79 14.06
C VAL A 149 5.40 5.72 15.08
N GLY A 150 6.03 4.55 15.22
CA GLY A 150 7.13 4.34 16.15
C GLY A 150 8.23 3.47 15.57
N SER A 151 9.35 3.40 16.28
CA SER A 151 10.44 2.47 15.99
C SER A 151 10.86 1.70 17.23
N ALA A 152 11.34 0.48 17.01
CA ALA A 152 11.88 -0.35 18.08
C ALA A 152 12.94 -1.31 17.54
N ARG A 153 13.68 -1.98 18.42
CA ARG A 153 14.57 -3.08 18.02
C ARG A 153 13.73 -4.29 17.59
N CYS A 154 13.19 -4.23 16.37
CA CYS A 154 12.23 -5.18 15.84
C CYS A 154 12.66 -5.68 14.47
N HIS A 155 12.55 -6.99 14.22
CA HIS A 155 12.75 -7.65 12.92
C HIS A 155 11.49 -8.38 12.43
N ALA A 156 10.40 -8.27 13.17
CA ALA A 156 9.12 -8.89 12.80
C ALA A 156 8.57 -8.29 11.49
N LYS A 157 7.83 -9.10 10.76
CA LYS A 157 7.03 -8.71 9.62
C LYS A 157 5.63 -9.29 9.85
N VAL A 158 4.84 -8.50 10.54
CA VAL A 158 3.49 -8.88 10.97
C VAL A 158 2.54 -7.73 10.65
N VAL A 159 1.38 -8.07 10.14
CA VAL A 159 0.28 -7.11 9.99
C VAL A 159 -0.97 -7.73 10.60
N THR A 160 -1.67 -6.96 11.44
CA THR A 160 -2.99 -7.34 11.92
C THR A 160 -4.05 -6.40 11.35
N LEU A 161 -5.17 -6.95 10.90
CA LEU A 161 -6.31 -6.19 10.42
C LEU A 161 -7.55 -6.57 11.24
N ALA A 162 -8.12 -5.59 11.92
CA ALA A 162 -9.38 -5.71 12.65
C ALA A 162 -10.49 -5.04 11.83
N PHE A 163 -11.46 -5.80 11.33
CA PHE A 163 -12.58 -5.24 10.57
C PHE A 163 -13.78 -4.98 11.47
N THR A 164 -14.62 -4.01 11.10
CA THR A 164 -15.80 -3.60 11.89
C THR A 164 -16.90 -4.68 12.00
N ASP A 165 -16.87 -5.69 11.12
CA ASP A 165 -17.76 -6.86 11.18
C ASP A 165 -17.22 -8.02 12.04
N GLY A 166 -16.13 -7.80 12.76
CA GLY A 166 -15.52 -8.76 13.67
C GLY A 166 -14.46 -9.66 13.07
N LEU A 167 -14.21 -9.61 11.74
CA LEU A 167 -13.11 -10.37 11.12
C LEU A 167 -11.76 -9.90 11.68
N ARG A 168 -10.90 -10.85 12.06
CA ARG A 168 -9.55 -10.62 12.60
C ARG A 168 -8.53 -11.40 11.79
N LEU A 169 -7.74 -10.68 11.00
CA LEU A 169 -6.71 -11.27 10.15
C LEU A 169 -5.31 -10.96 10.67
N VAL A 170 -4.44 -11.95 10.61
CA VAL A 170 -3.01 -11.83 10.87
C VAL A 170 -2.24 -12.23 9.61
N PHE A 171 -1.28 -11.41 9.23
CA PHE A 171 -0.33 -11.67 8.15
C PHE A 171 1.05 -11.79 8.77
N GLU A 172 1.68 -12.94 8.59
CA GLU A 172 3.04 -13.21 9.07
C GLU A 172 3.90 -13.72 7.90
N GLY A 173 5.17 -13.36 7.92
CA GLY A 173 6.06 -13.86 6.89
C GLY A 173 7.45 -13.25 6.90
N SER A 174 8.15 -13.39 5.79
CA SER A 174 9.48 -12.82 5.60
C SER A 174 9.43 -11.47 4.86
N ALA A 175 8.32 -11.14 4.21
CA ALA A 175 8.17 -9.96 3.37
C ALA A 175 8.08 -8.66 4.17
N ASN A 176 8.98 -7.71 3.87
CA ASN A 176 8.83 -6.33 4.33
C ASN A 176 7.72 -5.61 3.53
N LEU A 177 7.26 -4.46 4.06
CA LEU A 177 6.25 -3.67 3.38
C LEU A 177 6.70 -3.22 1.97
N ARG A 178 7.99 -2.91 1.82
CA ARG A 178 8.54 -2.43 0.55
C ARG A 178 8.68 -3.54 -0.49
N THR A 179 8.75 -3.15 -1.76
CA THR A 179 9.04 -4.05 -2.89
C THR A 179 10.32 -4.86 -2.66
N ASN A 180 10.23 -6.18 -2.80
CA ASN A 180 11.34 -7.11 -2.76
C ASN A 180 11.42 -7.92 -4.07
N ARG A 181 12.60 -8.45 -4.39
CA ARG A 181 12.84 -9.36 -5.51
C ARG A 181 13.06 -10.81 -5.08
N ASN A 182 13.31 -11.00 -3.80
CA ASN A 182 13.50 -12.32 -3.24
C ASN A 182 12.16 -13.07 -3.19
N MET A 183 12.26 -14.38 -3.13
CA MET A 183 11.12 -15.20 -2.76
C MET A 183 10.86 -15.02 -1.27
N GLU A 184 9.63 -14.67 -0.93
CA GLU A 184 9.19 -14.44 0.45
C GLU A 184 8.02 -15.36 0.77
N ASN A 185 7.93 -15.84 2.00
CA ASN A 185 6.76 -16.54 2.48
C ASN A 185 5.76 -15.58 3.10
N LEU A 186 4.49 -15.95 3.01
CA LEU A 186 3.37 -15.27 3.64
C LEU A 186 2.41 -16.31 4.20
N CYS A 187 1.99 -16.10 5.44
CA CYS A 187 0.88 -16.82 6.06
C CYS A 187 -0.20 -15.79 6.41
N VAL A 188 -1.44 -16.09 6.07
CA VAL A 188 -2.61 -15.30 6.47
C VAL A 188 -3.48 -16.17 7.35
N VAL A 189 -3.78 -15.71 8.55
CA VAL A 189 -4.53 -16.48 9.55
C VAL A 189 -5.76 -15.67 9.96
N ASN A 190 -6.90 -16.35 10.07
CA ASN A 190 -8.12 -15.80 10.64
C ASN A 190 -8.31 -16.38 12.05
N ASP A 191 -7.64 -15.77 13.02
CA ASP A 191 -7.66 -16.15 14.43
C ASP A 191 -7.67 -14.90 15.31
N PRO A 192 -8.77 -14.64 16.05
CA PRO A 192 -8.87 -13.49 16.95
C PRO A 192 -7.84 -13.50 18.07
N GLY A 193 -7.51 -14.67 18.63
CA GLY A 193 -6.54 -14.79 19.73
C GLY A 193 -5.13 -14.41 19.27
N LEU A 194 -4.69 -14.93 18.12
CA LEU A 194 -3.41 -14.57 17.52
C LEU A 194 -3.37 -13.10 17.11
N HIS A 195 -4.48 -12.59 16.56
CA HIS A 195 -4.62 -11.17 16.21
C HIS A 195 -4.39 -10.28 17.45
N ASP A 196 -5.09 -10.57 18.55
CA ASP A 196 -5.04 -9.74 19.75
C ASP A 196 -3.67 -9.82 20.43
N TRP A 197 -3.04 -10.98 20.41
CA TRP A 197 -1.67 -11.14 20.90
C TRP A 197 -0.68 -10.25 20.11
N HIS A 198 -0.75 -10.25 18.79
CA HIS A 198 0.10 -9.39 17.97
C HIS A 198 -0.23 -7.91 18.17
N ALA A 199 -1.50 -7.55 18.23
CA ALA A 199 -1.94 -6.19 18.46
C ALA A 199 -1.38 -5.62 19.77
N GLN A 200 -1.42 -6.39 20.86
CA GLN A 200 -0.94 -5.98 22.18
C GLN A 200 0.55 -5.64 22.19
N TRP A 201 1.41 -6.52 21.65
CA TRP A 201 2.84 -6.25 21.68
C TRP A 201 3.26 -5.14 20.71
N ILE A 202 2.58 -5.00 19.54
CA ILE A 202 2.85 -3.88 18.63
C ILE A 202 2.52 -2.55 19.31
N ASP A 203 1.34 -2.43 19.89
CA ASP A 203 0.92 -1.23 20.60
C ASP A 203 1.82 -0.92 21.81
N ALA A 204 2.27 -1.95 22.56
CA ALA A 204 3.20 -1.78 23.68
C ALA A 204 4.53 -1.19 23.20
N LYS A 205 5.10 -1.73 22.12
CA LYS A 205 6.40 -1.27 21.60
C LYS A 205 6.36 0.15 21.05
N VAL A 206 5.25 0.57 20.48
CA VAL A 206 5.10 1.96 20.02
C VAL A 206 4.98 2.92 21.21
N ARG A 207 4.23 2.55 22.26
CA ARG A 207 4.14 3.37 23.48
C ARG A 207 5.48 3.52 24.20
N GLU A 208 6.31 2.45 24.28
CA GLU A 208 7.67 2.54 24.81
C GLU A 208 8.50 3.59 24.07
N HIS A 209 8.40 3.62 22.74
CA HIS A 209 9.10 4.60 21.91
C HIS A 209 8.65 6.05 22.15
N GLU A 210 7.35 6.30 22.38
CA GLU A 210 6.82 7.63 22.69
C GLU A 210 7.36 8.16 24.03
N VAL A 211 7.48 7.30 25.03
CA VAL A 211 8.02 7.66 26.35
C VAL A 211 9.52 7.99 26.29
N GLU A 212 10.29 7.28 25.46
CA GLU A 212 11.74 7.54 25.30
C GLU A 212 12.04 8.85 24.56
N GLN A 213 11.08 9.43 23.83
CA GLN A 213 11.24 10.68 23.10
C GLN A 213 10.69 11.91 23.83
N SER A 214 10.00 11.73 24.95
CA SER A 214 9.42 12.77 25.81
C SER A 214 10.41 13.27 26.86
#